data_78d3d2d8e9bbc85dba0f12992833daf2
#
_entry.id   78d3d2d8e9bbc85dba0f12992833daf2
#
_cell.length_a   1.000
_cell.length_b   1.000
_cell.length_c   1.000
_cell.angle_alpha   90.00
_cell.angle_beta   90.00
_cell.angle_gamma   90.00
#
_symmetry.space_group_name_H-M   'P 1'
#
loop_
_entity.id
_entity.type
_entity.pdbx_description
1 polymer ?
#
loop_
_entity_poly.entity_id
_entity_poly.type
_entity_poly.pdbx_seq_one_letter_code
_entity_poly.pdbx_strand_id
1 'polypeptide(L)'
;MNLNQVTLPAVELAPAIAFYQRLGLRLIVEDLPHYARFECPDGESTLSLEQVVERADGPGPVVFFECADLDGTVQRLREAGVPFDTLPTDQPWLWREARLRDPAGNSLCLFWAGRNRRYPPWRVN
;
A
#
# COMPACT_ATOMS: atom_id res chain seq x y z
N MET A 1 16.69 8.79 -12.44
CA MET A 1 16.27 7.96 -11.30
C MET A 1 14.77 7.74 -11.36
N ASN A 2 14.31 6.53 -11.07
CA ASN A 2 12.92 6.13 -11.09
C ASN A 2 12.57 5.43 -9.77
N LEU A 3 11.65 6.00 -9.00
CA LEU A 3 11.16 5.38 -7.76
C LEU A 3 10.15 4.30 -8.14
N ASN A 4 10.53 3.03 -8.01
CA ASN A 4 9.70 1.91 -8.45
C ASN A 4 9.75 0.68 -7.54
N GLN A 5 10.45 0.78 -6.41
CA GLN A 5 10.59 -0.32 -5.46
C GLN A 5 10.52 0.23 -4.03
N VAL A 6 9.74 -0.42 -3.19
CA VAL A 6 9.73 -0.18 -1.75
C VAL A 6 9.87 -1.51 -1.02
N THR A 7 10.65 -1.53 0.05
CA THR A 7 10.78 -2.69 0.93
C THR A 7 10.23 -2.33 2.31
N LEU A 8 9.32 -3.15 2.80
CA LEU A 8 8.69 -2.98 4.10
C LEU A 8 9.12 -4.10 5.06
N PRO A 9 9.34 -3.78 6.33
CA PRO A 9 9.68 -4.80 7.33
C PRO A 9 8.46 -5.59 7.77
N ALA A 10 8.68 -6.87 8.10
CA ALA A 10 7.68 -7.71 8.73
C ALA A 10 8.37 -8.72 9.65
N VAL A 11 7.80 -8.92 10.84
CA VAL A 11 8.29 -9.98 11.74
C VAL A 11 7.90 -11.34 11.20
N GLU A 12 6.67 -11.47 10.72
CA GLU A 12 6.14 -12.69 10.09
C GLU A 12 5.66 -12.38 8.67
N LEU A 13 6.26 -13.02 7.67
CA LEU A 13 5.93 -12.77 6.27
C LEU A 13 4.64 -13.42 5.81
N ALA A 14 4.32 -14.62 6.29
CA ALA A 14 3.19 -15.39 5.74
C ALA A 14 1.84 -14.63 5.79
N PRO A 15 1.41 -14.05 6.93
CA PRO A 15 0.17 -13.28 6.95
C PRO A 15 0.25 -12.01 6.10
N ALA A 16 1.40 -11.37 6.02
CA ALA A 16 1.59 -10.19 5.18
C ALA A 16 1.51 -10.53 3.71
N ILE A 17 2.08 -11.65 3.28
CA ILE A 17 1.98 -12.14 1.90
C ILE A 17 0.50 -12.33 1.51
N ALA A 18 -0.27 -13.03 2.34
CA ALA A 18 -1.69 -13.25 2.09
C ALA A 18 -2.46 -11.93 1.96
N PHE A 19 -2.12 -10.94 2.79
CA PHE A 19 -2.73 -9.62 2.75
C PHE A 19 -2.46 -8.91 1.41
N TYR A 20 -1.21 -8.86 0.96
CA TYR A 20 -0.89 -8.18 -0.31
C TYR A 20 -1.47 -8.89 -1.52
N GLN A 21 -1.59 -10.21 -1.46
CA GLN A 21 -2.30 -10.96 -2.50
C GLN A 21 -3.79 -10.58 -2.55
N ARG A 22 -4.43 -10.35 -1.40
CA ARG A 22 -5.82 -9.83 -1.38
C ARG A 22 -5.94 -8.44 -1.97
N LEU A 23 -4.93 -7.60 -1.81
CA LEU A 23 -4.91 -6.28 -2.44
C LEU A 23 -4.76 -6.38 -3.97
N GLY A 24 -4.46 -7.56 -4.50
CA GLY A 24 -4.28 -7.76 -5.92
C GLY A 24 -2.84 -7.75 -6.39
N LEU A 25 -1.86 -7.68 -5.47
CA LEU A 25 -0.45 -7.76 -5.84
C LEU A 25 -0.10 -9.22 -6.18
N ARG A 26 0.79 -9.37 -7.15
CA ARG A 26 1.22 -10.69 -7.61
C ARG A 26 2.58 -11.05 -6.99
N LEU A 27 2.61 -12.13 -6.24
CA LEU A 27 3.85 -12.65 -5.66
C LEU A 27 4.77 -13.16 -6.78
N ILE A 28 5.98 -12.64 -6.86
CA ILE A 28 6.97 -13.01 -7.88
C ILE A 28 8.25 -13.60 -7.30
N VAL A 29 8.57 -13.33 -6.03
CA VAL A 29 9.69 -13.95 -5.32
C VAL A 29 9.23 -14.36 -3.94
N GLU A 30 9.54 -15.59 -3.54
CA GLU A 30 9.24 -16.10 -2.20
C GLU A 30 10.43 -16.87 -1.68
N ASP A 31 11.01 -16.38 -0.58
CA ASP A 31 12.11 -17.03 0.13
C ASP A 31 11.78 -16.98 1.63
N LEU A 32 10.84 -17.82 2.05
CA LEU A 32 10.42 -17.85 3.45
C LEU A 32 11.50 -18.46 4.36
N PRO A 33 11.66 -17.92 5.56
CA PRO A 33 10.87 -16.84 6.19
C PRO A 33 11.42 -15.44 5.93
N HIS A 34 12.39 -15.26 5.03
CA HIS A 34 13.26 -14.09 4.95
C HIS A 34 12.74 -12.96 4.07
N TYR A 35 12.14 -13.29 2.91
CA TYR A 35 11.90 -12.29 1.88
C TYR A 35 10.73 -12.69 0.97
N ALA A 36 10.02 -11.67 0.49
CA ALA A 36 9.01 -11.82 -0.56
C ALA A 36 9.00 -10.55 -1.43
N ARG A 37 8.66 -10.71 -2.70
CA ARG A 37 8.49 -9.57 -3.62
C ARG A 37 7.24 -9.76 -4.45
N PHE A 38 6.56 -8.63 -4.69
CA PHE A 38 5.34 -8.57 -5.47
C PHE A 38 5.49 -7.55 -6.57
N GLU A 39 4.82 -7.78 -7.68
CA GLU A 39 4.55 -6.74 -8.65
C GLU A 39 3.14 -6.18 -8.42
N CYS A 40 2.99 -4.86 -8.62
CA CYS A 40 1.71 -4.20 -8.50
C CYS A 40 0.82 -4.55 -9.70
N PRO A 41 -0.52 -4.59 -9.52
CA PRO A 41 -1.44 -4.91 -10.61
C PRO A 41 -1.43 -3.86 -11.71
N ASP A 42 -1.13 -2.60 -11.35
CA ASP A 42 -1.07 -1.48 -12.28
C ASP A 42 0.33 -0.89 -12.26
N GLY A 43 0.85 -0.55 -13.45
CA GLY A 43 2.20 -0.01 -13.58
C GLY A 43 3.28 -1.08 -13.42
N GLU A 44 4.51 -0.64 -13.12
CA GLU A 44 5.68 -1.53 -13.07
C GLU A 44 6.37 -1.55 -11.71
N SER A 45 5.80 -0.88 -10.72
CA SER A 45 6.39 -0.84 -9.38
C SER A 45 6.29 -2.18 -8.67
N THR A 46 7.27 -2.44 -7.82
CA THR A 46 7.33 -3.64 -6.99
C THR A 46 7.34 -3.28 -5.51
N LEU A 47 6.84 -4.18 -4.68
CA LEU A 47 6.86 -4.08 -3.22
C LEU A 47 7.48 -5.35 -2.67
N SER A 48 8.39 -5.19 -1.72
CA SER A 48 9.02 -6.33 -1.06
C SER A 48 8.75 -6.31 0.44
N LEU A 49 8.77 -7.50 1.02
CA LEU A 49 8.76 -7.70 2.47
C LEU A 49 10.09 -8.32 2.87
N GLU A 50 10.69 -7.80 3.93
CA GLU A 50 11.93 -8.34 4.48
C GLU A 50 11.73 -8.64 5.96
N GLN A 51 12.11 -9.85 6.37
CA GLN A 51 11.97 -10.25 7.76
C GLN A 51 12.87 -9.44 8.67
N VAL A 52 12.30 -8.98 9.77
CA VAL A 52 13.02 -8.33 10.86
C VAL A 52 12.73 -9.07 12.17
N VAL A 53 13.65 -8.95 13.15
CA VAL A 53 13.49 -9.60 14.44
C VAL A 53 12.37 -8.94 15.24
N GLU A 54 12.33 -7.61 15.22
CA GLU A 54 11.30 -6.84 15.89
C GLU A 54 10.98 -5.59 15.06
N ARG A 55 9.79 -5.03 15.29
CA ARG A 55 9.36 -3.84 14.61
C ARG A 55 9.98 -2.60 15.27
N ALA A 56 10.44 -1.66 14.44
CA ALA A 56 10.93 -0.37 14.94
C ALA A 56 9.77 0.46 15.54
N ASP A 57 10.09 1.23 16.58
CA ASP A 57 9.13 2.15 17.20
C ASP A 57 8.87 3.37 16.33
N GLY A 58 7.70 3.97 16.52
CA GLY A 58 7.32 5.21 15.86
C GLY A 58 6.67 5.01 14.49
N PRO A 59 6.22 6.12 13.87
CA PRO A 59 5.60 6.07 12.56
C PRO A 59 6.65 5.76 11.49
N GLY A 60 6.34 4.80 10.65
CA GLY A 60 7.14 4.49 9.46
C GLY A 60 6.67 5.28 8.24
N PRO A 61 7.20 4.95 7.07
CA PRO A 61 6.72 5.50 5.82
C PRO A 61 5.27 5.07 5.56
N VAL A 62 4.57 5.83 4.74
CA VAL A 62 3.25 5.45 4.25
C VAL A 62 3.39 5.09 2.77
N VAL A 63 2.91 3.91 2.39
CA VAL A 63 2.91 3.47 1.00
C VAL A 63 1.55 3.77 0.39
N PHE A 64 1.56 4.50 -0.73
CA PHE A 64 0.35 4.95 -1.40
C PHE A 64 0.10 4.13 -2.66
N PHE A 65 -1.11 3.58 -2.78
CA PHE A 65 -1.58 2.89 -3.98
C PHE A 65 -2.71 3.70 -4.61
N GLU A 66 -2.51 4.20 -5.80
CA GLU A 66 -3.57 4.91 -6.51
C GLU A 66 -4.55 3.92 -7.15
N CYS A 67 -5.85 4.15 -6.94
CA CYS A 67 -6.92 3.30 -7.43
C CYS A 67 -7.85 4.15 -8.30
N ALA A 68 -8.06 3.74 -9.55
CA ALA A 68 -8.98 4.46 -10.45
C ALA A 68 -10.41 4.46 -9.93
N ASP A 69 -10.84 3.36 -9.31
CA ASP A 69 -12.13 3.24 -8.61
C ASP A 69 -11.87 2.96 -7.14
N LEU A 70 -11.51 4.01 -6.40
CA LEU A 70 -11.16 3.87 -4.98
C LEU A 70 -12.32 3.30 -4.16
N ASP A 71 -13.52 3.86 -4.28
CA ASP A 71 -14.65 3.45 -3.46
C ASP A 71 -15.02 1.98 -3.72
N GLY A 72 -15.07 1.57 -4.99
CA GLY A 72 -15.34 0.18 -5.34
C GLY A 72 -14.25 -0.77 -4.88
N THR A 73 -12.98 -0.37 -4.98
CA THR A 73 -11.85 -1.16 -4.49
C THR A 73 -11.93 -1.37 -2.98
N VAL A 74 -12.17 -0.31 -2.22
CA VAL A 74 -12.30 -0.39 -0.77
C VAL A 74 -13.48 -1.27 -0.37
N GLN A 75 -14.62 -1.14 -1.05
CA GLN A 75 -15.80 -1.97 -0.77
C GLN A 75 -15.48 -3.46 -0.96
N ARG A 76 -14.86 -3.81 -2.09
CA ARG A 76 -14.48 -5.22 -2.37
C ARG A 76 -13.52 -5.77 -1.33
N LEU A 77 -12.53 -4.97 -0.92
CA LEU A 77 -11.55 -5.39 0.08
C LEU A 77 -12.19 -5.58 1.46
N ARG A 78 -13.10 -4.69 1.84
CA ARG A 78 -13.85 -4.84 3.11
C ARG A 78 -14.72 -6.10 3.10
N GLU A 79 -15.39 -6.38 2.01
CA GLU A 79 -16.19 -7.60 1.83
C GLU A 79 -15.30 -8.86 1.91
N ALA A 80 -14.04 -8.76 1.48
CA ALA A 80 -13.05 -9.83 1.60
C ALA A 80 -12.38 -9.90 2.98
N GLY A 81 -12.80 -9.06 3.93
CA GLY A 81 -12.32 -9.09 5.31
C GLY A 81 -11.11 -8.21 5.60
N VAL A 82 -10.72 -7.32 4.70
CA VAL A 82 -9.61 -6.39 4.94
C VAL A 82 -10.11 -5.22 5.80
N PRO A 83 -9.52 -5.02 7.00
CA PRO A 83 -9.91 -3.90 7.86
C PRO A 83 -9.30 -2.58 7.39
N PHE A 84 -10.04 -1.49 7.54
CA PHE A 84 -9.58 -0.13 7.23
C PHE A 84 -9.63 0.73 8.49
N ASP A 85 -8.63 1.60 8.66
CA ASP A 85 -8.62 2.59 9.74
C ASP A 85 -9.55 3.76 9.39
N THR A 86 -9.57 4.18 8.11
CA THR A 86 -10.50 5.21 7.60
C THR A 86 -11.09 4.76 6.27
N LEU A 87 -12.33 5.14 6.01
CA LEU A 87 -12.99 4.89 4.72
C LEU A 87 -12.69 6.04 3.75
N PRO A 88 -12.95 5.85 2.44
CA PRO A 88 -12.67 6.87 1.44
C PRO A 88 -13.25 8.22 1.83
N THR A 89 -12.40 9.23 1.95
CA THR A 89 -12.75 10.56 2.38
C THR A 89 -11.97 11.59 1.57
N ASP A 90 -12.66 12.62 1.11
CA ASP A 90 -12.02 13.73 0.41
C ASP A 90 -11.18 14.56 1.37
N GLN A 91 -9.97 14.87 0.97
CA GLN A 91 -9.03 15.64 1.75
C GLN A 91 -8.89 17.06 1.20
N PRO A 92 -8.51 18.05 2.05
CA PRO A 92 -8.34 19.44 1.60
C PRO A 92 -7.32 19.59 0.47
N TRP A 93 -6.37 18.65 0.35
CA TRP A 93 -5.37 18.67 -0.72
C TRP A 93 -5.85 18.04 -2.02
N LEU A 94 -7.15 17.86 -2.20
CA LEU A 94 -7.82 17.37 -3.40
C LEU A 94 -7.54 15.89 -3.73
N TRP A 95 -7.14 15.12 -2.75
CA TRP A 95 -7.03 13.67 -2.83
C TRP A 95 -8.19 13.03 -2.08
N ARG A 96 -8.63 11.87 -2.54
CA ARG A 96 -9.56 11.02 -1.79
C ARG A 96 -8.76 9.85 -1.25
N GLU A 97 -8.86 9.58 0.06
CA GLU A 97 -7.97 8.64 0.75
C GLU A 97 -8.73 7.68 1.64
N ALA A 98 -8.22 6.44 1.72
CA ALA A 98 -8.62 5.45 2.70
C ALA A 98 -7.36 4.84 3.31
N ARG A 99 -7.26 4.84 4.64
CA ARG A 99 -6.08 4.38 5.37
C ARG A 99 -6.28 2.98 5.93
N LEU A 100 -5.22 2.19 5.87
CA LEU A 100 -5.21 0.85 6.44
C LEU A 100 -3.78 0.48 6.84
N ARG A 101 -3.64 -0.66 7.49
CA ARG A 101 -2.34 -1.23 7.86
C ARG A 101 -2.28 -2.67 7.40
N ASP A 102 -1.08 -3.11 7.02
CA ASP A 102 -0.85 -4.52 6.75
C ASP A 102 -0.73 -5.31 8.08
N PRO A 103 -0.70 -6.65 8.06
CA PRO A 103 -0.60 -7.44 9.29
C PRO A 103 0.71 -7.22 10.06
N ALA A 104 1.76 -6.71 9.42
CA ALA A 104 3.01 -6.35 10.07
C ALA A 104 2.95 -4.94 10.69
N GLY A 105 1.85 -4.21 10.48
CA GLY A 105 1.63 -2.87 11.01
C GLY A 105 2.18 -1.75 10.14
N ASN A 106 2.57 -2.01 8.91
CA ASN A 106 2.98 -0.97 7.97
C ASN A 106 1.78 -0.14 7.53
N SER A 107 1.97 1.18 7.45
CA SER A 107 0.92 2.12 7.06
C SER A 107 0.76 2.18 5.55
N LEU A 108 -0.47 2.02 5.10
CA LEU A 108 -0.84 2.08 3.69
C LEU A 108 -1.95 3.11 3.48
N CYS A 109 -2.01 3.65 2.28
CA CYS A 109 -3.09 4.52 1.85
C CYS A 109 -3.53 4.12 0.44
N LEU A 110 -4.78 3.75 0.29
CA LEU A 110 -5.40 3.66 -1.03
C LEU A 110 -5.99 5.03 -1.35
N PHE A 111 -5.74 5.55 -2.54
CA PHE A 111 -6.13 6.90 -2.85
C PHE A 111 -6.47 7.11 -4.31
N TRP A 112 -7.12 8.24 -4.58
CA TRP A 112 -7.29 8.78 -5.91
C TRP A 112 -6.97 10.26 -5.90
N ALA A 113 -6.09 10.69 -6.77
CA ALA A 113 -5.71 12.09 -6.93
C ALA A 113 -5.78 12.54 -8.38
N GLY A 114 -5.58 11.65 -9.33
CA GLY A 114 -5.53 11.98 -10.74
C GLY A 114 -4.45 13.04 -11.01
N ARG A 115 -4.83 14.09 -11.74
CA ARG A 115 -3.88 15.17 -12.05
C ARG A 115 -3.39 15.92 -10.80
N ASN A 116 -4.16 15.93 -9.71
CA ASN A 116 -3.81 16.66 -8.50
C ASN A 116 -2.61 16.07 -7.75
N ARG A 117 -2.13 14.87 -8.14
CA ARG A 117 -0.90 14.34 -7.58
C ARG A 117 0.32 15.09 -8.10
N ARG A 118 0.38 15.39 -9.40
CA ARG A 118 1.52 16.06 -10.03
C ARG A 118 1.25 17.53 -10.37
N TYR A 119 0.01 17.89 -10.59
CA TYR A 119 -0.40 19.21 -11.05
C TYR A 119 -1.54 19.79 -10.21
N PRO A 120 -1.36 19.89 -8.88
CA PRO A 120 -2.35 20.55 -8.03
C PRO A 120 -2.38 22.06 -8.32
N PRO A 121 -3.45 22.77 -7.95
CA PRO A 121 -3.52 24.23 -8.15
C PRO A 121 -2.37 25.01 -7.53
N TRP A 122 -1.76 24.48 -6.46
CA TRP A 122 -0.64 25.12 -5.74
C TRP A 122 0.73 24.58 -6.14
N ARG A 123 0.83 23.92 -7.27
CA ARG A 123 2.11 23.40 -7.73
C ARG A 123 3.13 24.53 -7.91
N VAL A 124 4.32 24.33 -7.36
CA VAL A 124 5.45 25.19 -7.70
C VAL A 124 5.98 24.79 -9.09
N ASN A 125 6.50 25.74 -9.80
CA ASN A 125 6.91 25.50 -11.22
C ASN A 125 7.97 24.42 -11.35
#